data_0767c592c46b1db17556166ddf83c93e
#
_entry.id   0767c592c46b1db17556166ddf83c93e
#
_cell.length_a   1.000
_cell.length_b   1.000
_cell.length_c   1.000
_cell.angle_alpha   90.00
_cell.angle_beta   90.00
_cell.angle_gamma   90.00
#
_symmetry.space_group_name_H-M   'P 1'
#
loop_
_entity.id
_entity.type
_entity.pdbx_description
1 polymer ?
#
loop_
_entity_poly.entity_id
_entity_poly.type
_entity_poly.pdbx_seq_one_letter_code
_entity_poly.pdbx_strand_id
1 'polypeptide(L)'
;MSIAVELIAVSKTFTMHLQGGLRLPVVAGVTFSVRAGECVVLSGPSGVGKSSVLKMIFGSYRCDTGQILVQHGTQRADVAKISPRGMLALRRRGIGYVSQFLRAVPRVPAVDVVAEPLFSNGTSREDARMRAVDLLQRLNISGSLPSLPPATFSGGEQQRVNIARGFLPDLPILLLDEPTASLDAANSAVVTELIAEKKQRGTAVVAVVHDESVRDRIADQVVDLKRFAAAA
;
A
#
# COMPACT_ATOMS: atom_id res chain seq x y z
N MET A 1 -15.50 -9.15 -13.52
CA MET A 1 -14.63 -8.88 -12.36
C MET A 1 -15.31 -7.85 -11.45
N SER A 2 -15.35 -8.05 -10.15
CA SER A 2 -16.01 -7.14 -9.20
C SER A 2 -15.12 -5.93 -8.91
N ILE A 3 -15.75 -4.78 -8.63
CA ILE A 3 -15.03 -3.59 -8.16
C ILE A 3 -14.57 -3.83 -6.71
N ALA A 4 -13.25 -3.75 -6.48
CA ALA A 4 -12.64 -3.95 -5.18
C ALA A 4 -12.50 -2.63 -4.39
N VAL A 5 -12.17 -1.53 -5.08
CA VAL A 5 -12.06 -0.19 -4.50
C VAL A 5 -12.77 0.80 -5.41
N GLU A 6 -13.53 1.73 -4.85
CA GLU A 6 -14.18 2.82 -5.60
C GLU A 6 -14.13 4.11 -4.79
N LEU A 7 -13.61 5.16 -5.39
CA LEU A 7 -13.64 6.51 -4.88
C LEU A 7 -14.71 7.31 -5.66
N ILE A 8 -15.57 8.04 -4.93
CA ILE A 8 -16.64 8.84 -5.50
C ILE A 8 -16.55 10.27 -4.95
N ALA A 9 -16.14 11.22 -5.77
CA ALA A 9 -16.02 12.64 -5.46
C ALA A 9 -15.26 12.94 -4.15
N VAL A 10 -14.16 12.21 -3.91
CA VAL A 10 -13.38 12.29 -2.65
C VAL A 10 -12.55 13.56 -2.63
N SER A 11 -12.67 14.35 -1.54
CA SER A 11 -11.89 15.56 -1.33
C SER A 11 -11.18 15.55 0.01
N LYS A 12 -10.02 16.23 0.08
CA LYS A 12 -9.23 16.38 1.30
C LYS A 12 -8.53 17.72 1.40
N THR A 13 -8.71 18.36 2.55
CA THR A 13 -8.00 19.55 2.97
C THR A 13 -7.36 19.30 4.33
N PHE A 14 -6.11 19.64 4.52
CA PHE A 14 -5.48 19.62 5.84
C PHE A 14 -5.56 21.01 6.48
N THR A 15 -5.76 21.03 7.81
CA THR A 15 -5.70 22.26 8.61
C THR A 15 -4.42 22.22 9.45
N MET A 16 -3.57 23.21 9.25
CA MET A 16 -2.29 23.36 9.97
C MET A 16 -2.53 24.16 11.25
N HIS A 17 -2.99 23.51 12.31
CA HIS A 17 -3.35 24.18 13.57
C HIS A 17 -2.22 24.99 14.19
N LEU A 18 -0.96 24.51 14.09
CA LEU A 18 0.24 25.19 14.59
C LEU A 18 0.66 26.40 13.74
N GLN A 19 0.06 26.60 12.58
CA GLN A 19 0.33 27.70 11.64
C GLN A 19 -0.93 28.58 11.47
N GLY A 20 -1.58 28.92 12.57
CA GLY A 20 -2.75 29.81 12.54
C GLY A 20 -4.00 29.24 11.87
N GLY A 21 -4.11 27.91 11.74
CA GLY A 21 -5.27 27.30 11.10
C GLY A 21 -5.24 27.33 9.56
N LEU A 22 -4.04 27.52 8.95
CA LEU A 22 -3.87 27.51 7.50
C LEU A 22 -4.49 26.24 6.89
N ARG A 23 -5.37 26.43 5.91
CA ARG A 23 -5.99 25.35 5.15
C ARG A 23 -5.18 25.03 3.91
N LEU A 24 -4.78 23.76 3.78
CA LEU A 24 -4.04 23.23 2.63
C LEU A 24 -4.96 22.24 1.89
N PRO A 25 -5.68 22.70 0.85
CA PRO A 25 -6.45 21.79 0.01
C PRO A 25 -5.49 20.90 -0.79
N VAL A 26 -5.75 19.59 -0.81
CA VAL A 26 -4.84 18.61 -1.44
C VAL A 26 -5.46 18.01 -2.68
N VAL A 27 -6.68 17.47 -2.56
CA VAL A 27 -7.41 16.91 -3.69
C VAL A 27 -8.89 17.27 -3.60
N ALA A 28 -9.55 17.43 -4.75
CA ALA A 28 -10.96 17.74 -4.85
C ALA A 28 -11.67 16.85 -5.88
N GLY A 29 -12.71 16.12 -5.45
CA GLY A 29 -13.57 15.34 -6.33
C GLY A 29 -12.94 14.10 -6.96
N VAL A 30 -11.92 13.49 -6.35
CA VAL A 30 -11.26 12.28 -6.88
C VAL A 30 -12.27 11.17 -7.09
N THR A 31 -12.34 10.67 -8.32
CA THR A 31 -13.26 9.60 -8.72
C THR A 31 -12.55 8.61 -9.62
N PHE A 32 -12.45 7.35 -9.19
CA PHE A 32 -11.98 6.21 -9.97
C PHE A 32 -12.37 4.90 -9.30
N SER A 33 -12.25 3.80 -10.02
CA SER A 33 -12.48 2.45 -9.48
C SER A 33 -11.36 1.50 -9.87
N VAL A 34 -11.16 0.46 -9.06
CA VAL A 34 -10.20 -0.63 -9.29
C VAL A 34 -10.92 -1.95 -9.16
N ARG A 35 -10.81 -2.80 -10.17
CA ARG A 35 -11.39 -4.15 -10.14
C ARG A 35 -10.40 -5.16 -9.56
N ALA A 36 -10.93 -6.30 -9.13
CA ALA A 36 -10.11 -7.45 -8.74
C ALA A 36 -9.16 -7.84 -9.88
N GLY A 37 -7.86 -7.98 -9.58
CA GLY A 37 -6.83 -8.30 -10.55
C GLY A 37 -6.31 -7.13 -11.39
N GLU A 38 -6.82 -5.91 -11.18
CA GLU A 38 -6.33 -4.69 -11.86
C GLU A 38 -5.35 -3.90 -10.99
N CYS A 39 -4.45 -3.18 -11.65
CA CYS A 39 -3.57 -2.19 -11.04
C CYS A 39 -3.89 -0.80 -11.58
N VAL A 40 -4.29 0.11 -10.68
CA VAL A 40 -4.43 1.54 -10.97
C VAL A 40 -3.22 2.28 -10.42
N VAL A 41 -2.50 2.99 -11.29
CA VAL A 41 -1.37 3.84 -10.90
C VAL A 41 -1.83 5.29 -10.78
N LEU A 42 -1.61 5.89 -9.61
CA LEU A 42 -1.82 7.32 -9.38
C LEU A 42 -0.60 8.09 -9.87
N SER A 43 -0.78 8.98 -10.82
CA SER A 43 0.25 9.82 -11.41
C SER A 43 0.07 11.30 -11.05
N GLY A 44 1.09 12.11 -11.31
CA GLY A 44 1.10 13.54 -11.07
C GLY A 44 2.36 14.02 -10.34
N PRO A 45 2.60 15.34 -10.23
CA PRO A 45 3.79 15.90 -9.62
C PRO A 45 3.90 15.55 -8.12
N SER A 46 5.11 15.75 -7.57
CA SER A 46 5.30 15.65 -6.12
C SER A 46 4.36 16.64 -5.40
N GLY A 47 3.81 16.21 -4.26
CA GLY A 47 2.89 17.05 -3.47
C GLY A 47 1.42 17.08 -3.94
N VAL A 48 1.06 16.52 -5.12
CA VAL A 48 -0.33 16.57 -5.65
C VAL A 48 -1.34 15.72 -4.85
N GLY A 49 -0.89 14.97 -3.85
CA GLY A 49 -1.78 14.19 -2.97
C GLY A 49 -1.83 12.68 -3.22
N LYS A 50 -0.94 12.10 -4.04
CA LYS A 50 -0.91 10.65 -4.35
C LYS A 50 -0.91 9.78 -3.09
N SER A 51 0.07 9.98 -2.20
CA SER A 51 0.15 9.26 -0.92
C SER A 51 -1.02 9.57 0.02
N SER A 52 -1.62 10.77 -0.07
CA SER A 52 -2.81 11.12 0.71
C SER A 52 -4.02 10.29 0.26
N VAL A 53 -4.19 10.06 -1.04
CA VAL A 53 -5.24 9.17 -1.58
C VAL A 53 -5.04 7.74 -1.07
N LEU A 54 -3.82 7.17 -1.15
CA LEU A 54 -3.54 5.84 -0.59
C LEU A 54 -3.85 5.77 0.91
N LYS A 55 -3.44 6.79 1.68
CA LYS A 55 -3.71 6.86 3.12
C LYS A 55 -5.20 7.03 3.45
N MET A 56 -5.99 7.65 2.57
CA MET A 56 -7.45 7.71 2.71
C MET A 56 -8.08 6.33 2.43
N ILE A 57 -7.66 5.61 1.40
CA ILE A 57 -8.14 4.24 1.13
C ILE A 57 -7.78 3.31 2.31
N PHE A 58 -6.57 3.44 2.86
CA PHE A 58 -6.12 2.69 4.03
C PHE A 58 -6.81 3.12 5.34
N GLY A 59 -7.55 4.24 5.32
CA GLY A 59 -8.23 4.79 6.49
C GLY A 59 -7.31 5.44 7.53
N SER A 60 -6.06 5.80 7.18
CA SER A 60 -5.17 6.60 8.02
C SER A 60 -5.54 8.08 7.99
N TYR A 61 -6.09 8.54 6.88
CA TYR A 61 -6.68 9.86 6.74
C TYR A 61 -8.17 9.72 6.46
N ARG A 62 -8.98 10.57 7.06
CA ARG A 62 -10.40 10.68 6.75
C ARG A 62 -10.56 11.67 5.59
N CYS A 63 -11.36 11.33 4.58
CA CYS A 63 -11.78 12.31 3.56
C CYS A 63 -12.77 13.32 4.17
N ASP A 64 -12.79 14.53 3.62
CA ASP A 64 -13.70 15.57 4.10
C ASP A 64 -15.07 15.46 3.41
N THR A 65 -15.08 15.07 2.12
CA THR A 65 -16.29 14.80 1.34
C THR A 65 -16.10 13.58 0.46
N GLY A 66 -17.19 13.06 -0.10
CA GLY A 66 -17.20 11.89 -0.96
C GLY A 66 -17.29 10.58 -0.21
N GLN A 67 -17.07 9.48 -0.93
CA GLN A 67 -17.15 8.12 -0.41
C GLN A 67 -15.96 7.30 -0.89
N ILE A 68 -15.46 6.39 -0.05
CA ILE A 68 -14.44 5.41 -0.38
C ILE A 68 -15.00 4.04 -0.07
N LEU A 69 -15.46 3.35 -1.09
CA LEU A 69 -16.09 2.04 -0.97
C LEU A 69 -15.05 0.95 -1.22
N VAL A 70 -14.93 0.02 -0.30
CA VAL A 70 -13.99 -1.10 -0.33
C VAL A 70 -14.75 -2.41 -0.19
N GLN A 71 -14.46 -3.37 -1.06
CA GLN A 71 -15.02 -4.72 -0.96
C GLN A 71 -14.38 -5.45 0.22
N HIS A 72 -15.21 -5.95 1.14
CA HIS A 72 -14.79 -6.76 2.28
C HIS A 72 -15.69 -7.97 2.41
N GLY A 73 -15.19 -9.14 2.00
CA GLY A 73 -16.02 -10.34 1.85
C GLY A 73 -17.14 -10.11 0.83
N THR A 74 -18.39 -10.36 1.20
CA THR A 74 -19.58 -10.16 0.37
C THR A 74 -20.14 -8.73 0.44
N GLN A 75 -19.65 -7.88 1.33
CA GLN A 75 -20.18 -6.54 1.58
C GLN A 75 -19.22 -5.46 1.09
N ARG A 76 -19.75 -4.26 0.82
CA ARG A 76 -18.98 -3.05 0.57
C ARG A 76 -18.99 -2.17 1.82
N ALA A 77 -17.81 -1.74 2.27
CA ALA A 77 -17.65 -0.85 3.41
C ALA A 77 -17.24 0.55 2.93
N ASP A 78 -17.90 1.60 3.43
CA ASP A 78 -17.45 2.98 3.24
C ASP A 78 -16.39 3.29 4.32
N VAL A 79 -15.13 3.42 3.87
CA VAL A 79 -13.98 3.71 4.74
C VAL A 79 -14.17 5.01 5.53
N ALA A 80 -14.89 5.99 4.97
CA ALA A 80 -15.16 7.26 5.65
C ALA A 80 -16.12 7.12 6.86
N LYS A 81 -16.94 6.05 6.86
CA LYS A 81 -18.00 5.83 7.87
C LYS A 81 -17.76 4.60 8.75
N ILE A 82 -16.76 3.78 8.40
CA ILE A 82 -16.46 2.54 9.14
C ILE A 82 -16.01 2.87 10.59
N SER A 83 -16.44 2.04 11.54
CA SER A 83 -16.00 2.18 12.94
C SER A 83 -14.49 1.87 13.08
N PRO A 84 -13.80 2.37 14.13
CA PRO A 84 -12.41 2.05 14.38
C PRO A 84 -12.14 0.54 14.45
N ARG A 85 -13.03 -0.24 15.06
CA ARG A 85 -12.94 -1.72 15.12
C ARG A 85 -13.09 -2.33 13.73
N GLY A 86 -14.03 -1.85 12.92
CA GLY A 86 -14.22 -2.28 11.54
C GLY A 86 -13.00 -1.96 10.67
N MET A 87 -12.37 -0.79 10.86
CA MET A 87 -11.15 -0.42 10.17
C MET A 87 -9.98 -1.36 10.51
N LEU A 88 -9.82 -1.74 11.79
CA LEU A 88 -8.80 -2.71 12.17
C LEU A 88 -9.05 -4.09 11.52
N ALA A 89 -10.30 -4.55 11.46
CA ALA A 89 -10.64 -5.79 10.79
C ALA A 89 -10.37 -5.71 9.28
N LEU A 90 -10.72 -4.59 8.64
CA LEU A 90 -10.46 -4.34 7.22
C LEU A 90 -8.95 -4.35 6.90
N ARG A 91 -8.12 -3.70 7.72
CA ARG A 91 -6.66 -3.71 7.56
C ARG A 91 -6.04 -5.10 7.76
N ARG A 92 -6.60 -5.93 8.63
CA ARG A 92 -6.09 -7.27 8.86
C ARG A 92 -6.38 -8.24 7.70
N ARG A 93 -7.57 -8.14 7.09
CA ARG A 93 -8.09 -9.15 6.16
C ARG A 93 -8.44 -8.63 4.78
N GLY A 94 -8.42 -7.31 4.59
CA GLY A 94 -8.89 -6.67 3.34
C GLY A 94 -7.85 -5.85 2.62
N ILE A 95 -6.97 -5.13 3.34
CA ILE A 95 -6.07 -4.15 2.70
C ILE A 95 -4.65 -4.26 3.23
N GLY A 96 -3.71 -4.61 2.34
CA GLY A 96 -2.27 -4.48 2.56
C GLY A 96 -1.78 -3.08 2.20
N TYR A 97 -0.73 -2.60 2.88
CA TYR A 97 -0.12 -1.32 2.60
C TYR A 97 1.40 -1.39 2.70
N VAL A 98 2.07 -1.14 1.59
CA VAL A 98 3.52 -0.91 1.53
C VAL A 98 3.75 0.60 1.53
N SER A 99 4.22 1.12 2.65
CA SER A 99 4.54 2.54 2.80
C SER A 99 5.91 2.88 2.21
N GLN A 100 6.18 4.15 1.97
CA GLN A 100 7.48 4.62 1.47
C GLN A 100 8.65 4.25 2.39
N PHE A 101 8.41 4.14 3.71
CA PHE A 101 9.43 3.79 4.69
C PHE A 101 8.95 2.66 5.60
N LEU A 102 9.85 1.71 5.89
CA LEU A 102 9.57 0.65 6.85
C LEU A 102 9.45 1.23 8.27
N ARG A 103 8.34 0.93 8.93
CA ARG A 103 8.16 1.17 10.36
C ARG A 103 8.29 -0.16 11.08
N ALA A 104 9.51 -0.53 11.44
CA ALA A 104 9.78 -1.76 12.17
C ALA A 104 9.97 -1.48 13.66
N VAL A 105 9.58 -2.43 14.49
CA VAL A 105 9.87 -2.42 15.92
C VAL A 105 11.38 -2.70 16.11
N PRO A 106 12.12 -1.90 16.88
CA PRO A 106 13.53 -2.16 17.17
C PRO A 106 13.75 -3.54 17.78
N ARG A 107 14.87 -4.18 17.43
CA ARG A 107 15.30 -5.49 17.96
C ARG A 107 14.43 -6.69 17.55
N VAL A 108 13.47 -6.52 16.63
CA VAL A 108 12.69 -7.62 16.06
C VAL A 108 13.36 -8.09 14.77
N PRO A 109 13.67 -9.39 14.59
CA PRO A 109 14.24 -9.93 13.36
C PRO A 109 13.39 -9.63 12.12
N ALA A 110 14.04 -9.44 10.97
CA ALA A 110 13.34 -9.15 9.71
C ALA A 110 12.30 -10.22 9.36
N VAL A 111 12.62 -11.50 9.58
CA VAL A 111 11.69 -12.61 9.36
C VAL A 111 10.43 -12.49 10.21
N ASP A 112 10.54 -12.05 11.45
CA ASP A 112 9.37 -11.89 12.34
C ASP A 112 8.55 -10.64 11.98
N VAL A 113 9.21 -9.56 11.51
CA VAL A 113 8.54 -8.36 10.98
C VAL A 113 7.71 -8.72 9.75
N VAL A 114 8.26 -9.54 8.85
CA VAL A 114 7.57 -9.96 7.62
C VAL A 114 6.45 -10.96 7.93
N ALA A 115 6.65 -11.89 8.86
CA ALA A 115 5.68 -12.93 9.21
C ALA A 115 4.50 -12.41 10.07
N GLU A 116 4.64 -11.25 10.73
CA GLU A 116 3.65 -10.70 11.67
C GLU A 116 2.22 -10.67 11.12
N PRO A 117 1.95 -10.20 9.87
CA PRO A 117 0.58 -10.17 9.35
C PRO A 117 -0.08 -11.54 9.26
N LEU A 118 0.67 -12.62 9.06
CA LEU A 118 0.14 -13.98 9.02
C LEU A 118 -0.16 -14.51 10.42
N PHE A 119 0.69 -14.22 11.42
CA PHE A 119 0.40 -14.57 12.82
C PHE A 119 -0.91 -13.95 13.30
N SER A 120 -1.10 -12.67 12.98
CA SER A 120 -2.29 -11.92 13.35
C SER A 120 -3.58 -12.47 12.71
N ASN A 121 -3.44 -13.28 11.65
CA ASN A 121 -4.55 -13.94 10.94
C ASN A 121 -4.69 -15.43 11.28
N GLY A 122 -3.92 -15.94 12.26
CA GLY A 122 -4.06 -17.30 12.77
C GLY A 122 -3.19 -18.36 12.08
N THR A 123 -2.26 -17.98 11.21
CA THR A 123 -1.25 -18.91 10.68
C THR A 123 -0.27 -19.32 11.78
N SER A 124 0.19 -20.58 11.77
CA SER A 124 1.19 -21.03 12.74
C SER A 124 2.47 -20.18 12.62
N ARG A 125 3.20 -20.04 13.73
CA ARG A 125 4.42 -19.23 13.74
C ARG A 125 5.49 -19.80 12.81
N GLU A 126 5.58 -21.13 12.76
CA GLU A 126 6.53 -21.85 11.92
C GLU A 126 6.24 -21.65 10.43
N ASP A 127 5.00 -21.90 10.00
CA ASP A 127 4.59 -21.71 8.58
C ASP A 127 4.74 -20.27 8.13
N ALA A 128 4.36 -19.30 8.98
CA ALA A 128 4.48 -17.90 8.63
C ALA A 128 5.95 -17.47 8.48
N ARG A 129 6.85 -17.94 9.35
CA ARG A 129 8.30 -17.67 9.24
C ARG A 129 8.90 -18.34 8.00
N MET A 130 8.54 -19.58 7.69
CA MET A 130 8.98 -20.28 6.50
C MET A 130 8.62 -19.48 5.24
N ARG A 131 7.35 -19.10 5.09
CA ARG A 131 6.89 -18.27 3.97
C ARG A 131 7.57 -16.89 3.93
N ALA A 132 7.87 -16.31 5.08
CA ALA A 132 8.60 -15.05 5.16
C ALA A 132 10.05 -15.17 4.68
N VAL A 133 10.75 -16.26 5.03
CA VAL A 133 12.11 -16.54 4.56
C VAL A 133 12.12 -16.70 3.05
N ASP A 134 11.21 -17.49 2.48
CA ASP A 134 11.12 -17.71 1.03
C ASP A 134 10.92 -16.37 0.27
N LEU A 135 10.04 -15.52 0.75
CA LEU A 135 9.80 -14.22 0.12
C LEU A 135 10.98 -13.26 0.29
N LEU A 136 11.62 -13.25 1.47
CA LEU A 136 12.83 -12.46 1.71
C LEU A 136 13.97 -12.89 0.78
N GLN A 137 14.16 -14.20 0.55
CA GLN A 137 15.16 -14.71 -0.39
C GLN A 137 14.88 -14.24 -1.83
N ARG A 138 13.63 -14.28 -2.28
CA ARG A 138 13.22 -13.73 -3.59
C ARG A 138 13.53 -12.24 -3.73
N LEU A 139 13.49 -11.50 -2.63
CA LEU A 139 13.83 -10.08 -2.56
C LEU A 139 15.31 -9.83 -2.22
N ASN A 140 16.19 -10.83 -2.40
CA ASN A 140 17.63 -10.72 -2.16
C ASN A 140 17.99 -10.33 -0.72
N ILE A 141 17.22 -10.77 0.26
CA ILE A 141 17.50 -10.71 1.70
C ILE A 141 17.76 -12.15 2.16
N SER A 142 19.03 -12.56 2.16
CA SER A 142 19.44 -13.95 2.41
C SER A 142 20.57 -14.05 3.45
N GLY A 143 21.07 -15.25 3.66
CA GLY A 143 22.14 -15.52 4.63
C GLY A 143 21.70 -15.26 6.06
N SER A 144 22.44 -14.43 6.79
CA SER A 144 22.13 -14.05 8.18
C SER A 144 21.12 -12.91 8.31
N LEU A 145 20.85 -12.15 7.22
CA LEU A 145 19.99 -10.96 7.27
C LEU A 145 18.58 -11.23 7.82
N PRO A 146 17.86 -12.31 7.44
CA PRO A 146 16.52 -12.56 7.98
C PRO A 146 16.46 -12.63 9.52
N SER A 147 17.56 -13.02 10.18
CA SER A 147 17.65 -13.12 11.65
C SER A 147 18.03 -11.81 12.35
N LEU A 148 18.43 -10.78 11.59
CA LEU A 148 18.84 -9.48 12.12
C LEU A 148 17.68 -8.46 12.10
N PRO A 149 17.68 -7.47 13.00
CA PRO A 149 16.71 -6.39 13.00
C PRO A 149 16.87 -5.48 11.77
N PRO A 150 15.78 -5.11 11.07
CA PRO A 150 15.84 -4.23 9.90
C PRO A 150 16.46 -2.85 10.15
N ALA A 151 16.48 -2.39 11.41
CA ALA A 151 17.12 -1.12 11.79
C ALA A 151 18.64 -1.08 11.48
N THR A 152 19.28 -2.25 11.29
CA THR A 152 20.70 -2.36 10.93
C THR A 152 20.95 -2.43 9.42
N PHE A 153 19.90 -2.42 8.61
CA PHE A 153 19.93 -2.61 7.17
C PHE A 153 20.12 -1.28 6.43
N SER A 154 20.66 -1.36 5.21
CA SER A 154 20.63 -0.23 4.27
C SER A 154 19.20 0.16 3.91
N GLY A 155 18.99 1.37 3.39
CA GLY A 155 17.65 1.85 2.99
C GLY A 155 16.95 0.94 1.98
N GLY A 156 17.70 0.41 0.99
CA GLY A 156 17.16 -0.53 0.01
C GLY A 156 16.79 -1.90 0.63
N GLU A 157 17.57 -2.42 1.58
CA GLU A 157 17.23 -3.65 2.32
C GLU A 157 16.01 -3.45 3.21
N GLN A 158 15.91 -2.31 3.91
CA GLN A 158 14.72 -1.98 4.69
C GLN A 158 13.47 -1.91 3.80
N GLN A 159 13.59 -1.32 2.60
CA GLN A 159 12.48 -1.25 1.65
C GLN A 159 12.07 -2.64 1.16
N ARG A 160 13.01 -3.55 0.89
CA ARG A 160 12.71 -4.93 0.51
C ARG A 160 12.01 -5.71 1.63
N VAL A 161 12.39 -5.49 2.90
CA VAL A 161 11.65 -6.04 4.07
C VAL A 161 10.23 -5.46 4.16
N ASN A 162 10.06 -4.17 3.90
CA ASN A 162 8.76 -3.51 3.88
C ASN A 162 7.83 -4.10 2.80
N ILE A 163 8.38 -4.32 1.61
CA ILE A 163 7.69 -4.97 0.49
C ILE A 163 7.31 -6.41 0.88
N ALA A 164 8.27 -7.20 1.39
CA ALA A 164 8.00 -8.57 1.83
C ALA A 164 6.83 -8.62 2.82
N ARG A 165 6.83 -7.74 3.83
CA ARG A 165 5.76 -7.65 4.83
C ARG A 165 4.39 -7.36 4.22
N GLY A 166 4.33 -6.44 3.25
CA GLY A 166 3.06 -6.08 2.60
C GLY A 166 2.55 -7.13 1.60
N PHE A 167 3.48 -7.85 0.96
CA PHE A 167 3.16 -8.86 -0.05
C PHE A 167 2.91 -10.26 0.53
N LEU A 168 3.42 -10.58 1.73
CA LEU A 168 3.31 -11.91 2.31
C LEU A 168 1.86 -12.36 2.50
N PRO A 169 0.94 -11.56 3.06
CA PRO A 169 -0.45 -11.97 3.17
C PRO A 169 -1.17 -11.91 1.81
N ASP A 170 -2.08 -12.86 1.58
CA ASP A 170 -2.94 -12.85 0.40
C ASP A 170 -4.19 -12.01 0.71
N LEU A 171 -4.09 -10.71 0.48
CA LEU A 171 -5.17 -9.75 0.71
C LEU A 171 -5.81 -9.32 -0.62
N PRO A 172 -7.12 -9.07 -0.65
CA PRO A 172 -7.83 -8.68 -1.86
C PRO A 172 -7.43 -7.30 -2.40
N ILE A 173 -6.84 -6.43 -1.56
CA ILE A 173 -6.41 -5.08 -1.96
C ILE A 173 -4.99 -4.86 -1.47
N LEU A 174 -4.12 -4.31 -2.33
CA LEU A 174 -2.75 -3.93 -2.02
C LEU A 174 -2.50 -2.48 -2.44
N LEU A 175 -2.06 -1.68 -1.48
CA LEU A 175 -1.69 -0.28 -1.67
C LEU A 175 -0.17 -0.16 -1.65
N LEU A 176 0.42 0.47 -2.68
CA LEU A 176 1.86 0.60 -2.86
C LEU A 176 2.25 2.06 -2.97
N ASP A 177 2.98 2.58 -1.99
CA ASP A 177 3.45 3.96 -1.94
C ASP A 177 4.95 3.99 -2.25
N GLU A 178 5.30 4.21 -3.52
CA GLU A 178 6.68 4.26 -4.04
C GLU A 178 7.52 3.02 -3.71
N PRO A 179 7.04 1.79 -4.01
CA PRO A 179 7.70 0.57 -3.54
C PRO A 179 9.11 0.38 -4.12
N THR A 180 9.42 0.99 -5.28
CA THR A 180 10.71 0.80 -6.00
C THR A 180 11.66 1.98 -5.91
N ALA A 181 11.31 3.07 -5.21
CA ALA A 181 12.08 4.32 -5.21
C ALA A 181 13.54 4.20 -4.72
N SER A 182 13.83 3.22 -3.85
CA SER A 182 15.18 3.00 -3.28
C SER A 182 15.81 1.69 -3.75
N LEU A 183 15.32 1.12 -4.86
CA LEU A 183 15.77 -0.17 -5.38
C LEU A 183 16.56 0.02 -6.68
N ASP A 184 17.54 -0.85 -6.90
CA ASP A 184 18.18 -1.02 -8.20
C ASP A 184 17.25 -1.71 -9.22
N ALA A 185 17.66 -1.74 -10.48
CA ALA A 185 16.86 -2.29 -11.57
C ALA A 185 16.51 -3.77 -11.37
N ALA A 186 17.43 -4.58 -10.82
CA ALA A 186 17.21 -6.00 -10.58
C ALA A 186 16.13 -6.23 -9.50
N ASN A 187 16.23 -5.52 -8.37
CA ASN A 187 15.25 -5.61 -7.31
C ASN A 187 13.89 -5.01 -7.73
N SER A 188 13.88 -3.93 -8.53
CA SER A 188 12.66 -3.36 -9.10
C SER A 188 11.94 -4.37 -10.02
N ALA A 189 12.68 -5.15 -10.81
CA ALA A 189 12.11 -6.21 -11.65
C ALA A 189 11.40 -7.28 -10.79
N VAL A 190 12.04 -7.75 -9.72
CA VAL A 190 11.42 -8.72 -8.79
C VAL A 190 10.11 -8.17 -8.20
N VAL A 191 10.09 -6.90 -7.78
CA VAL A 191 8.85 -6.27 -7.26
C VAL A 191 7.77 -6.19 -8.32
N THR A 192 8.13 -5.89 -9.57
CA THR A 192 7.18 -5.85 -10.70
C THR A 192 6.57 -7.23 -10.96
N GLU A 193 7.37 -8.30 -10.89
CA GLU A 193 6.88 -9.68 -10.99
C GLU A 193 5.94 -10.05 -9.84
N LEU A 194 6.28 -9.69 -8.61
CA LEU A 194 5.42 -9.92 -7.45
C LEU A 194 4.07 -9.19 -7.58
N ILE A 195 4.05 -7.98 -8.15
CA ILE A 195 2.81 -7.25 -8.43
C ILE A 195 1.97 -8.02 -9.47
N ALA A 196 2.60 -8.50 -10.55
CA ALA A 196 1.92 -9.28 -11.58
C ALA A 196 1.31 -10.59 -11.01
N GLU A 197 2.05 -11.30 -10.16
CA GLU A 197 1.54 -12.49 -9.45
C GLU A 197 0.32 -12.17 -8.58
N LYS A 198 0.35 -11.05 -7.83
CA LYS A 198 -0.79 -10.62 -7.00
C LYS A 198 -2.00 -10.29 -7.85
N LYS A 199 -1.82 -9.59 -8.99
CA LYS A 199 -2.90 -9.31 -9.95
C LYS A 199 -3.52 -10.61 -10.50
N GLN A 200 -2.69 -11.58 -10.90
CA GLN A 200 -3.15 -12.88 -11.41
C GLN A 200 -3.98 -13.65 -10.38
N ARG A 201 -3.68 -13.48 -9.08
CA ARG A 201 -4.46 -14.06 -7.97
C ARG A 201 -5.72 -13.26 -7.63
N GLY A 202 -6.01 -12.19 -8.38
CA GLY A 202 -7.21 -11.37 -8.18
C GLY A 202 -7.03 -10.21 -7.20
N THR A 203 -5.83 -9.92 -6.70
CA THR A 203 -5.58 -8.75 -5.85
C THR A 203 -5.73 -7.46 -6.67
N ALA A 204 -6.56 -6.54 -6.20
CA ALA A 204 -6.65 -5.18 -6.72
C ALA A 204 -5.49 -4.34 -6.19
N VAL A 205 -4.76 -3.66 -7.06
CA VAL A 205 -3.58 -2.87 -6.68
C VAL A 205 -3.84 -1.39 -6.94
N VAL A 206 -3.52 -0.53 -5.95
CA VAL A 206 -3.41 0.92 -6.16
C VAL A 206 -1.98 1.33 -5.85
N ALA A 207 -1.27 1.87 -6.84
CA ALA A 207 0.15 2.15 -6.71
C ALA A 207 0.49 3.61 -7.01
N VAL A 208 1.51 4.12 -6.33
CA VAL A 208 2.25 5.32 -6.69
C VAL A 208 3.64 4.87 -7.10
N VAL A 209 4.04 5.16 -8.34
CA VAL A 209 5.38 4.88 -8.86
C VAL A 209 5.87 6.08 -9.66
N HIS A 210 7.17 6.36 -9.59
CA HIS A 210 7.81 7.46 -10.32
C HIS A 210 8.47 6.98 -11.62
N ASP A 211 8.97 5.75 -11.63
CA ASP A 211 9.60 5.15 -12.80
C ASP A 211 8.55 4.78 -13.86
N GLU A 212 8.66 5.39 -15.04
CA GLU A 212 7.74 5.16 -16.16
C GLU A 212 7.82 3.72 -16.66
N SER A 213 8.98 3.09 -16.64
CA SER A 213 9.17 1.70 -17.08
C SER A 213 8.46 0.73 -16.15
N VAL A 214 8.49 0.97 -14.85
CA VAL A 214 7.75 0.19 -13.85
C VAL A 214 6.25 0.43 -14.02
N ARG A 215 5.81 1.72 -14.15
CA ARG A 215 4.41 2.06 -14.37
C ARG A 215 3.82 1.32 -15.56
N ASP A 216 4.51 1.35 -16.70
CA ASP A 216 4.01 0.79 -17.97
C ASP A 216 3.91 -0.76 -17.93
N ARG A 217 4.68 -1.40 -17.03
CA ARG A 217 4.60 -2.85 -16.82
C ARG A 217 3.47 -3.28 -15.90
N ILE A 218 3.12 -2.47 -14.89
CA ILE A 218 2.15 -2.88 -13.85
C ILE A 218 0.75 -2.32 -14.08
N ALA A 219 0.63 -1.13 -14.71
CA ALA A 219 -0.62 -0.38 -14.78
C ALA A 219 -1.59 -0.96 -15.82
N ASP A 220 -2.83 -1.22 -15.41
CA ASP A 220 -3.96 -1.41 -16.32
C ASP A 220 -4.65 -0.07 -16.57
N GLN A 221 -4.59 0.85 -15.62
CA GLN A 221 -5.13 2.21 -15.72
C GLN A 221 -4.18 3.19 -15.01
N VAL A 222 -4.06 4.40 -15.57
CA VAL A 222 -3.35 5.52 -14.95
C VAL A 222 -4.34 6.65 -14.65
N VAL A 223 -4.36 7.09 -13.38
CA VAL A 223 -5.19 8.21 -12.92
C VAL A 223 -4.28 9.41 -12.64
N ASP A 224 -4.39 10.45 -13.46
CA ASP A 224 -3.64 11.70 -13.25
C ASP A 224 -4.34 12.58 -12.21
N LEU A 225 -3.72 12.69 -11.03
CA LEU A 225 -4.26 13.48 -9.93
C LEU A 225 -4.17 15.00 -10.16
N LYS A 226 -3.45 15.49 -11.19
CA LYS A 226 -3.52 16.92 -11.58
C LYS A 226 -4.95 17.36 -11.88
N ARG A 227 -5.76 16.46 -12.44
CA ARG A 227 -7.18 16.72 -12.76
C ARG A 227 -8.05 16.98 -11.52
N PHE A 228 -7.56 16.57 -10.36
CA PHE A 228 -8.23 16.65 -9.07
C PHE A 228 -7.45 17.52 -8.08
N ALA A 229 -6.43 18.26 -8.54
CA ALA A 229 -5.73 19.20 -7.70
C ALA A 229 -6.73 20.26 -7.23
N ALA A 230 -6.81 20.46 -5.91
CA ALA A 230 -7.66 21.49 -5.37
C ALA A 230 -7.09 22.87 -5.75
N ALA A 231 -7.96 23.78 -6.15
CA ALA A 231 -7.56 25.19 -6.35
C ALA A 231 -7.04 25.78 -5.03
N ALA A 232 -5.89 26.45 -5.11
CA ALA A 232 -5.27 27.11 -3.96
C ALA A 232 -6.11 28.29 -3.47
#